data_a0ab7928886b3dbb6ef90da47ecc2d6b
#
_entry.id   a0ab7928886b3dbb6ef90da47ecc2d6b
#
_cell.length_a   1.000
_cell.length_b   1.000
_cell.length_c   1.000
_cell.angle_alpha   90.00
_cell.angle_beta   90.00
_cell.angle_gamma   90.00
#
_symmetry.space_group_name_H-M   'P 1'
#
loop_
_entity.id
_entity.type
_entity.pdbx_description
1 polymer ?
#
loop_
_entity_poly.entity_id
_entity_poly.type
_entity_poly.pdbx_seq_one_letter_code
_entity_poly.pdbx_strand_id
1 'polypeptide(L)'
;MKRLRAQVASFDRPARLLMVNQFAINCGFYMLMPYLADHLAHGLGLAAWAVGLVLGVRNLSQQGMFLVGGTLADRYGCKPMILAGCALRTVAFGLLAAAASLPVLILASALTGLAGALFNPAVRAYLAAEAGEERRVEAFATFNVFYQAGILIGPLAGLALLALDFTVVCTVAALIFGTLAVLQARALPVRPPADRGAEPIWRAVAADWRTIATNRPFVLFAAAMSGSYVLAFQVYLALPLQARELFGDRTGLVTGAIFSVSALAALSGQLKLTAWAKENLPGPRAIVYGLTAMGAAFVPLLPGSHGAVVGVGALTLCAALLAWGGALLYPFEMDTVVRLSGDRLVATYYGAYNTASGIAISLGNLAVGALFDTGVHWLPWAVLATTGFLCAGMVTRLNRAGYLTPRPTVVAVQG
;
A
#
# COMPACT_ATOMS: atom_id res chain seq x y z
N MET A 1 -8.31 19.14 11.29
CA MET A 1 -8.47 19.77 9.96
C MET A 1 -7.55 20.97 9.74
N LYS A 2 -7.42 21.94 10.66
CA LYS A 2 -6.51 23.11 10.50
C LYS A 2 -5.04 22.70 10.27
N ARG A 3 -4.50 21.78 11.06
CA ARG A 3 -3.12 21.26 10.89
C ARG A 3 -2.89 20.61 9.52
N LEU A 4 -3.78 19.74 9.05
CA LEU A 4 -3.67 19.10 7.74
C LEU A 4 -3.65 20.14 6.61
N ARG A 5 -4.57 21.14 6.65
CA ARG A 5 -4.61 22.22 5.66
C ARG A 5 -3.31 23.02 5.65
N ALA A 6 -2.79 23.39 6.81
CA ALA A 6 -1.53 24.11 6.93
C ALA A 6 -0.35 23.27 6.37
N GLN A 7 -0.30 21.97 6.70
CA GLN A 7 0.73 21.07 6.23
C GLN A 7 0.67 20.85 4.71
N VAL A 8 -0.52 20.64 4.15
CA VAL A 8 -0.70 20.56 2.69
C VAL A 8 -0.32 21.86 2.00
N ALA A 9 -0.70 23.01 2.56
CA ALA A 9 -0.39 24.32 2.00
C ALA A 9 1.13 24.64 2.00
N SER A 10 1.90 24.01 2.87
CA SER A 10 3.35 24.22 2.98
C SER A 10 4.15 23.47 1.91
N PHE A 11 3.55 22.54 1.16
CA PHE A 11 4.19 21.85 0.04
C PHE A 11 3.98 22.58 -1.29
N ASP A 12 4.85 22.34 -2.25
CA ASP A 12 4.75 22.87 -3.59
C ASP A 12 3.52 22.33 -4.35
N ARG A 13 3.10 23.06 -5.37
CA ARG A 13 1.88 22.72 -6.13
C ARG A 13 1.86 21.27 -6.65
N PRO A 14 2.96 20.70 -7.23
CA PRO A 14 2.95 19.32 -7.70
C PRO A 14 2.76 18.31 -6.57
N ALA A 15 3.45 18.48 -5.43
CA ALA A 15 3.30 17.59 -4.27
C ALA A 15 1.87 17.64 -3.71
N ARG A 16 1.30 18.84 -3.57
CA ARG A 16 -0.10 19.01 -3.13
C ARG A 16 -1.08 18.31 -4.07
N LEU A 17 -0.88 18.46 -5.36
CA LEU A 17 -1.72 17.83 -6.37
C LEU A 17 -1.69 16.31 -6.23
N LEU A 18 -0.49 15.70 -6.10
CA LEU A 18 -0.36 14.26 -5.93
C LEU A 18 -1.02 13.75 -4.65
N MET A 19 -0.89 14.48 -3.54
CA MET A 19 -1.53 14.13 -2.27
C MET A 19 -3.06 14.12 -2.38
N VAL A 20 -3.64 15.19 -2.96
CA VAL A 20 -5.10 15.27 -3.16
C VAL A 20 -5.59 14.26 -4.19
N ASN A 21 -4.84 14.07 -5.28
CA ASN A 21 -5.18 13.07 -6.29
C ASN A 21 -5.15 11.66 -5.73
N GLN A 22 -4.27 11.37 -4.75
CA GLN A 22 -4.24 10.06 -4.10
C GLN A 22 -5.57 9.72 -3.41
N PHE A 23 -6.22 10.70 -2.80
CA PHE A 23 -7.56 10.52 -2.26
C PHE A 23 -8.56 10.10 -3.35
N ALA A 24 -8.62 10.84 -4.45
CA ALA A 24 -9.56 10.57 -5.55
C ALA A 24 -9.27 9.21 -6.22
N ILE A 25 -7.99 8.86 -6.39
CA ILE A 25 -7.54 7.58 -6.94
C ILE A 25 -8.00 6.41 -6.06
N ASN A 26 -7.80 6.52 -4.74
CA ASN A 26 -8.24 5.46 -3.84
C ASN A 26 -9.76 5.44 -3.69
N CYS A 27 -10.41 6.59 -3.64
CA CYS A 27 -11.87 6.66 -3.62
C CYS A 27 -12.46 5.95 -4.86
N GLY A 28 -12.02 6.29 -6.06
CA GLY A 28 -12.48 5.66 -7.30
C GLY A 28 -12.16 4.16 -7.38
N PHE A 29 -11.01 3.72 -6.86
CA PHE A 29 -10.64 2.31 -6.84
C PHE A 29 -11.45 1.51 -5.83
N TYR A 30 -11.53 1.97 -4.57
CA TYR A 30 -12.22 1.26 -3.50
C TYR A 30 -13.74 1.42 -3.57
N MET A 31 -14.26 2.35 -4.37
CA MET A 31 -15.68 2.46 -4.68
C MET A 31 -16.20 1.22 -5.44
N LEU A 32 -15.34 0.57 -6.23
CA LEU A 32 -15.71 -0.57 -7.07
C LEU A 32 -15.22 -1.91 -6.50
N MET A 33 -13.96 -1.98 -6.04
CA MET A 33 -13.28 -3.25 -5.77
C MET A 33 -13.95 -4.14 -4.72
N PRO A 34 -14.52 -3.63 -3.62
CA PRO A 34 -15.19 -4.48 -2.63
C PRO A 34 -16.44 -5.19 -3.18
N TYR A 35 -17.09 -4.60 -4.17
CA TYR A 35 -18.35 -5.09 -4.74
C TYR A 35 -18.18 -5.90 -6.01
N LEU A 36 -16.96 -5.89 -6.60
CA LEU A 36 -16.69 -6.57 -7.87
C LEU A 36 -16.93 -8.08 -7.77
N ALA A 37 -16.48 -8.74 -6.69
CA ALA A 37 -16.65 -10.17 -6.52
C ALA A 37 -18.12 -10.58 -6.46
N ASP A 38 -18.94 -9.83 -5.75
CA ASP A 38 -20.38 -10.07 -5.63
C ASP A 38 -21.09 -9.85 -6.97
N HIS A 39 -20.76 -8.78 -7.68
CA HIS A 39 -21.30 -8.52 -9.02
C HIS A 39 -20.94 -9.63 -10.02
N LEU A 40 -19.69 -10.13 -9.99
CA LEU A 40 -19.27 -11.23 -10.86
C LEU A 40 -20.02 -12.53 -10.54
N ALA A 41 -20.20 -12.84 -9.25
CA ALA A 41 -20.85 -14.09 -8.81
C ALA A 41 -22.38 -14.03 -8.98
N HIS A 42 -23.02 -12.99 -8.48
CA HIS A 42 -24.48 -12.90 -8.42
C HIS A 42 -25.08 -12.04 -9.54
N GLY A 43 -24.40 -10.98 -9.98
CA GLY A 43 -24.85 -10.12 -11.07
C GLY A 43 -24.68 -10.78 -12.46
N LEU A 44 -23.51 -11.39 -12.70
CA LEU A 44 -23.21 -12.05 -13.98
C LEU A 44 -23.31 -13.58 -13.92
N GLY A 45 -23.60 -14.17 -12.76
CA GLY A 45 -23.77 -15.61 -12.59
C GLY A 45 -22.49 -16.43 -12.83
N LEU A 46 -21.31 -15.86 -12.65
CA LEU A 46 -20.05 -16.56 -12.88
C LEU A 46 -19.75 -17.57 -11.78
N ALA A 47 -19.25 -18.74 -12.18
CA ALA A 47 -18.77 -19.73 -11.22
C ALA A 47 -17.62 -19.19 -10.36
N ALA A 48 -17.48 -19.66 -9.13
CA ALA A 48 -16.48 -19.19 -8.16
C ALA A 48 -15.04 -19.22 -8.69
N TRP A 49 -14.68 -20.24 -9.51
CA TRP A 49 -13.35 -20.30 -10.13
C TRP A 49 -13.08 -19.13 -11.10
N ALA A 50 -14.11 -18.69 -11.85
CA ALA A 50 -13.98 -17.59 -12.80
C ALA A 50 -13.87 -16.25 -12.06
N VAL A 51 -14.61 -16.05 -10.97
CA VAL A 51 -14.46 -14.89 -10.06
C VAL A 51 -13.05 -14.87 -9.48
N GLY A 52 -12.57 -16.01 -8.97
CA GLY A 52 -11.21 -16.16 -8.46
C GLY A 52 -10.15 -15.85 -9.52
N LEU A 53 -10.34 -16.30 -10.77
CA LEU A 53 -9.43 -16.02 -11.88
C LEU A 53 -9.36 -14.51 -12.19
N VAL A 54 -10.50 -13.84 -12.31
CA VAL A 54 -10.58 -12.40 -12.60
C VAL A 54 -9.85 -11.59 -11.50
N LEU A 55 -10.11 -11.86 -10.23
CA LEU A 55 -9.45 -11.19 -9.10
C LEU A 55 -7.98 -11.56 -8.99
N GLY A 56 -7.64 -12.83 -9.24
CA GLY A 56 -6.27 -13.34 -9.25
C GLY A 56 -5.41 -12.69 -10.33
N VAL A 57 -5.92 -12.57 -11.56
CA VAL A 57 -5.23 -11.89 -12.66
C VAL A 57 -4.95 -10.43 -12.32
N ARG A 58 -5.90 -9.71 -11.70
CA ARG A 58 -5.68 -8.35 -11.23
C ARG A 58 -4.52 -8.26 -10.23
N ASN A 59 -4.51 -9.14 -9.23
CA ASN A 59 -3.46 -9.16 -8.21
C ASN A 59 -2.10 -9.51 -8.81
N LEU A 60 -2.04 -10.55 -9.64
CA LEU A 60 -0.83 -11.00 -10.29
C LEU A 60 -0.24 -9.90 -11.20
N SER A 61 -1.09 -9.27 -12.02
CA SER A 61 -0.67 -8.17 -12.89
C SER A 61 -0.13 -6.99 -12.07
N GLN A 62 -0.72 -6.66 -10.92
CA GLN A 62 -0.25 -5.57 -10.08
C GLN A 62 1.07 -5.92 -9.38
N GLN A 63 1.10 -7.02 -8.64
CA GLN A 63 2.25 -7.41 -7.80
C GLN A 63 3.45 -7.85 -8.64
N GLY A 64 3.21 -8.62 -9.70
CA GLY A 64 4.27 -9.09 -10.60
C GLY A 64 4.88 -7.98 -11.45
N MET A 65 4.15 -6.93 -11.73
CA MET A 65 4.60 -5.85 -12.62
C MET A 65 5.10 -4.60 -11.89
N PHE A 66 5.09 -4.55 -10.56
CA PHE A 66 5.58 -3.37 -9.82
C PHE A 66 7.05 -3.04 -10.12
N LEU A 67 7.92 -4.05 -10.18
CA LEU A 67 9.33 -3.87 -10.51
C LEU A 67 9.50 -3.31 -11.93
N VAL A 68 8.73 -3.82 -12.88
CA VAL A 68 8.70 -3.33 -14.27
C VAL A 68 8.20 -1.89 -14.32
N GLY A 69 7.10 -1.59 -13.64
CA GLY A 69 6.53 -0.24 -13.57
C GLY A 69 7.50 0.78 -12.97
N GLY A 70 8.21 0.41 -11.92
CA GLY A 70 9.27 1.24 -11.34
C GLY A 70 10.42 1.50 -12.30
N THR A 71 10.88 0.46 -13.00
CA THR A 71 11.93 0.58 -14.02
C THR A 71 11.53 1.50 -15.18
N LEU A 72 10.29 1.38 -15.64
CA LEU A 72 9.76 2.26 -16.68
C LEU A 72 9.67 3.71 -16.19
N ALA A 73 9.28 3.92 -14.93
CA ALA A 73 9.21 5.27 -14.35
C ALA A 73 10.58 5.94 -14.22
N ASP A 74 11.62 5.20 -13.87
CA ASP A 74 12.98 5.73 -13.81
C ASP A 74 13.58 5.98 -15.20
N ARG A 75 13.12 5.27 -16.24
CA ARG A 75 13.63 5.41 -17.62
C ARG A 75 12.93 6.47 -18.44
N TYR A 76 11.61 6.46 -18.39
CA TYR A 76 10.77 7.34 -19.21
C TYR A 76 10.24 8.54 -18.41
N GLY A 77 10.54 8.59 -17.11
CA GLY A 77 10.07 9.61 -16.19
C GLY A 77 8.78 9.20 -15.46
N CYS A 78 8.62 9.73 -14.26
CA CYS A 78 7.46 9.39 -13.42
C CYS A 78 6.14 9.93 -14.01
N LYS A 79 6.13 11.12 -14.60
CA LYS A 79 4.89 11.72 -15.14
C LYS A 79 4.22 10.86 -16.20
N PRO A 80 4.90 10.36 -17.26
CA PRO A 80 4.29 9.47 -18.24
C PRO A 80 3.68 8.21 -17.61
N MET A 81 4.35 7.61 -16.61
CA MET A 81 3.86 6.41 -15.95
C MET A 81 2.63 6.69 -15.07
N ILE A 82 2.58 7.83 -14.41
CA ILE A 82 1.41 8.29 -13.66
C ILE A 82 0.21 8.46 -14.61
N LEU A 83 0.41 9.10 -15.75
CA LEU A 83 -0.64 9.32 -16.77
C LEU A 83 -1.09 8.01 -17.40
N ALA A 84 -0.16 7.13 -17.77
CA ALA A 84 -0.46 5.80 -18.31
C ALA A 84 -1.27 4.97 -17.30
N GLY A 85 -0.90 4.99 -16.02
CA GLY A 85 -1.66 4.32 -14.97
C GLY A 85 -3.09 4.84 -14.84
N CYS A 86 -3.31 6.15 -14.87
CA CYS A 86 -4.65 6.73 -14.86
C CYS A 86 -5.45 6.39 -16.13
N ALA A 87 -4.84 6.48 -17.30
CA ALA A 87 -5.48 6.15 -18.57
C ALA A 87 -5.89 4.67 -18.64
N LEU A 88 -4.98 3.76 -18.24
CA LEU A 88 -5.29 2.33 -18.19
C LEU A 88 -6.44 2.02 -17.23
N ARG A 89 -6.51 2.68 -16.06
CA ARG A 89 -7.66 2.52 -15.14
C ARG A 89 -8.95 3.06 -15.73
N THR A 90 -8.91 4.18 -16.45
CA THR A 90 -10.08 4.71 -17.16
C THR A 90 -10.62 3.68 -18.14
N VAL A 91 -9.75 3.11 -18.97
CA VAL A 91 -10.13 2.06 -19.94
C VAL A 91 -10.61 0.81 -19.22
N ALA A 92 -9.90 0.34 -18.20
CA ALA A 92 -10.24 -0.88 -17.47
C ALA A 92 -11.62 -0.77 -16.79
N PHE A 93 -11.93 0.35 -16.15
CA PHE A 93 -13.22 0.55 -15.49
C PHE A 93 -14.35 0.79 -16.51
N GLY A 94 -14.05 1.45 -17.64
CA GLY A 94 -14.96 1.52 -18.77
C GLY A 94 -15.30 0.15 -19.36
N LEU A 95 -14.30 -0.73 -19.49
CA LEU A 95 -14.51 -2.11 -19.90
C LEU A 95 -15.35 -2.88 -18.88
N LEU A 96 -15.10 -2.72 -17.57
CA LEU A 96 -15.91 -3.36 -16.53
C LEU A 96 -17.37 -2.90 -16.55
N ALA A 97 -17.64 -1.64 -16.93
CA ALA A 97 -18.98 -1.12 -17.07
C ALA A 97 -19.78 -1.80 -18.19
N ALA A 98 -19.11 -2.25 -19.25
CA ALA A 98 -19.73 -2.84 -20.44
C ALA A 98 -19.52 -4.37 -20.55
N ALA A 99 -18.74 -4.99 -19.67
CA ALA A 99 -18.29 -6.36 -19.81
C ALA A 99 -19.36 -7.35 -19.36
N ALA A 100 -19.80 -8.20 -20.30
CA ALA A 100 -20.64 -9.37 -20.01
C ALA A 100 -19.90 -10.70 -20.23
N SER A 101 -18.67 -10.69 -20.79
CA SER A 101 -17.92 -11.90 -21.12
C SER A 101 -16.66 -12.06 -20.29
N LEU A 102 -16.33 -13.30 -19.91
CA LEU A 102 -15.17 -13.64 -19.09
C LEU A 102 -13.85 -13.13 -19.69
N PRO A 103 -13.56 -13.22 -21.01
CA PRO A 103 -12.32 -12.70 -21.56
C PRO A 103 -12.15 -11.18 -21.38
N VAL A 104 -13.23 -10.41 -21.52
CA VAL A 104 -13.20 -8.95 -21.33
C VAL A 104 -13.01 -8.59 -19.86
N LEU A 105 -13.60 -9.34 -18.93
CA LEU A 105 -13.39 -9.17 -17.49
C LEU A 105 -11.95 -9.47 -17.09
N ILE A 106 -11.34 -10.53 -17.65
CA ILE A 106 -9.93 -10.86 -17.43
C ILE A 106 -9.03 -9.73 -17.95
N LEU A 107 -9.29 -9.23 -19.17
CA LEU A 107 -8.54 -8.11 -19.74
C LEU A 107 -8.65 -6.86 -18.88
N ALA A 108 -9.85 -6.46 -18.47
CA ALA A 108 -10.08 -5.32 -17.61
C ALA A 108 -9.37 -5.45 -16.27
N SER A 109 -9.36 -6.65 -15.69
CA SER A 109 -8.64 -6.95 -14.45
C SER A 109 -7.13 -6.87 -14.62
N ALA A 110 -6.59 -7.40 -15.69
CA ALA A 110 -5.16 -7.30 -16.03
C ALA A 110 -4.74 -5.82 -16.20
N LEU A 111 -5.53 -5.04 -16.93
CA LEU A 111 -5.28 -3.61 -17.14
C LEU A 111 -5.36 -2.83 -15.81
N THR A 112 -6.33 -3.14 -14.94
CA THR A 112 -6.46 -2.53 -13.61
C THR A 112 -5.21 -2.80 -12.74
N GLY A 113 -4.71 -4.04 -12.77
CA GLY A 113 -3.48 -4.43 -12.06
C GLY A 113 -2.25 -3.72 -12.61
N LEU A 114 -2.06 -3.77 -13.92
CA LEU A 114 -0.95 -3.09 -14.61
C LEU A 114 -0.95 -1.58 -14.37
N ALA A 115 -2.12 -0.94 -14.41
CA ALA A 115 -2.28 0.46 -14.09
C ALA A 115 -1.73 0.80 -12.70
N GLY A 116 -2.05 -0.03 -11.69
CA GLY A 116 -1.51 0.11 -10.34
C GLY A 116 0.00 -0.07 -10.28
N ALA A 117 0.53 -1.02 -11.05
CA ALA A 117 1.96 -1.29 -11.12
C ALA A 117 2.76 -0.14 -11.73
N LEU A 118 2.23 0.55 -12.72
CA LEU A 118 2.85 1.74 -13.31
C LEU A 118 2.74 2.96 -12.39
N PHE A 119 1.57 3.17 -11.80
CA PHE A 119 1.25 4.37 -11.05
C PHE A 119 1.96 4.43 -9.69
N ASN A 120 1.89 3.37 -8.89
CA ASN A 120 2.30 3.42 -7.48
C ASN A 120 3.80 3.73 -7.26
N PRO A 121 4.76 3.06 -7.94
CA PRO A 121 6.18 3.42 -7.81
C PRO A 121 6.48 4.83 -8.31
N ALA A 122 5.87 5.20 -9.44
CA ALA A 122 6.10 6.50 -10.07
C ALA A 122 5.63 7.68 -9.18
N VAL A 123 4.45 7.57 -8.57
CA VAL A 123 3.93 8.61 -7.66
C VAL A 123 4.81 8.76 -6.43
N ARG A 124 5.25 7.65 -5.83
CA ARG A 124 6.12 7.71 -4.64
C ARG A 124 7.48 8.30 -4.97
N ALA A 125 8.09 7.90 -6.09
CA ALA A 125 9.36 8.46 -6.55
C ALA A 125 9.24 9.96 -6.87
N TYR A 126 8.17 10.36 -7.57
CA TYR A 126 7.90 11.77 -7.86
C TYR A 126 7.71 12.58 -6.58
N LEU A 127 6.91 12.09 -5.64
CA LEU A 127 6.66 12.76 -4.36
C LEU A 127 7.93 12.88 -3.52
N ALA A 128 8.76 11.84 -3.49
CA ALA A 128 10.03 11.84 -2.79
C ALA A 128 10.99 12.90 -3.34
N ALA A 129 11.08 13.00 -4.67
CA ALA A 129 11.90 13.98 -5.35
C ALA A 129 11.41 15.42 -5.17
N GLU A 130 10.07 15.61 -5.13
CA GLU A 130 9.44 16.92 -4.93
C GLU A 130 9.60 17.44 -3.50
N ALA A 131 9.47 16.55 -2.52
CA ALA A 131 9.54 16.92 -1.12
C ALA A 131 10.96 17.23 -0.62
N GLY A 132 11.98 16.67 -1.28
CA GLY A 132 13.36 16.74 -0.82
C GLY A 132 13.60 15.93 0.47
N GLU A 133 14.86 15.75 0.86
CA GLU A 133 15.26 14.87 1.96
C GLU A 133 14.65 15.30 3.31
N GLU A 134 14.68 16.58 3.63
CA GLU A 134 14.24 17.11 4.92
C GLU A 134 12.74 16.95 5.16
N ARG A 135 11.94 17.00 4.09
CA ARG A 135 10.47 16.98 4.18
C ARG A 135 9.82 15.71 3.69
N ARG A 136 10.60 14.73 3.26
CA ARG A 136 10.14 13.47 2.67
C ARG A 136 9.21 12.67 3.61
N VAL A 137 9.59 12.56 4.88
CA VAL A 137 8.77 11.89 5.91
C VAL A 137 7.41 12.58 6.08
N GLU A 138 7.37 13.90 6.13
CA GLU A 138 6.14 14.68 6.24
C GLU A 138 5.26 14.52 4.99
N ALA A 139 5.88 14.50 3.82
CA ALA A 139 5.18 14.31 2.55
C ALA A 139 4.50 12.92 2.50
N PHE A 140 5.20 11.85 2.86
CA PHE A 140 4.64 10.52 2.92
C PHE A 140 3.57 10.37 3.99
N ALA A 141 3.73 11.00 5.17
CA ALA A 141 2.69 11.01 6.18
C ALA A 141 1.41 11.70 5.69
N THR A 142 1.55 12.86 5.04
CA THR A 142 0.42 13.60 4.48
C THR A 142 -0.24 12.83 3.35
N PHE A 143 0.56 12.26 2.45
CA PHE A 143 0.09 11.39 1.37
C PHE A 143 -0.72 10.20 1.91
N ASN A 144 -0.26 9.58 3.00
CA ASN A 144 -0.95 8.45 3.61
C ASN A 144 -2.30 8.85 4.23
N VAL A 145 -2.46 10.07 4.75
CA VAL A 145 -3.77 10.58 5.21
C VAL A 145 -4.77 10.58 4.05
N PHE A 146 -4.39 11.11 2.88
CA PHE A 146 -5.25 11.11 1.69
C PHE A 146 -5.50 9.71 1.16
N TYR A 147 -4.48 8.85 1.21
CA TYR A 147 -4.59 7.43 0.84
C TYR A 147 -5.65 6.73 1.70
N GLN A 148 -5.56 6.83 3.01
CA GLN A 148 -6.49 6.19 3.95
C GLN A 148 -7.90 6.80 3.91
N ALA A 149 -8.01 8.10 3.71
CA ALA A 149 -9.30 8.76 3.54
C ALA A 149 -10.04 8.24 2.29
N GLY A 150 -9.32 8.01 1.20
CA GLY A 150 -9.90 7.41 -0.01
C GLY A 150 -10.36 5.97 0.20
N ILE A 151 -9.60 5.16 0.94
CA ILE A 151 -10.00 3.79 1.32
C ILE A 151 -11.27 3.78 2.19
N LEU A 152 -11.39 4.73 3.10
CA LEU A 152 -12.56 4.82 3.98
C LEU A 152 -13.81 5.28 3.24
N ILE A 153 -13.70 6.31 2.40
CA ILE A 153 -14.84 6.95 1.74
C ILE A 153 -15.25 6.18 0.48
N GLY A 154 -14.29 5.55 -0.20
CA GLY A 154 -14.55 4.82 -1.45
C GLY A 154 -15.69 3.80 -1.35
N PRO A 155 -15.64 2.84 -0.43
CA PRO A 155 -16.71 1.84 -0.30
C PRO A 155 -18.08 2.46 0.02
N LEU A 156 -18.14 3.51 0.82
CA LEU A 156 -19.39 4.21 1.13
C LEU A 156 -19.98 4.88 -0.11
N ALA A 157 -19.14 5.56 -0.89
CA ALA A 157 -19.56 6.14 -2.16
C ALA A 157 -19.99 5.04 -3.16
N GLY A 158 -19.26 3.92 -3.19
CA GLY A 158 -19.60 2.76 -4.01
C GLY A 158 -20.95 2.17 -3.65
N LEU A 159 -21.23 1.98 -2.37
CA LEU A 159 -22.51 1.47 -1.89
C LEU A 159 -23.68 2.39 -2.29
N ALA A 160 -23.50 3.71 -2.16
CA ALA A 160 -24.52 4.68 -2.55
C ALA A 160 -24.81 4.67 -4.06
N LEU A 161 -23.78 4.49 -4.89
CA LEU A 161 -23.92 4.39 -6.35
C LEU A 161 -24.44 3.01 -6.80
N LEU A 162 -24.08 1.94 -6.09
CA LEU A 162 -24.53 0.58 -6.34
C LEU A 162 -26.05 0.45 -6.18
N ALA A 163 -26.67 1.29 -5.35
CA ALA A 163 -28.12 1.39 -5.24
C ALA A 163 -28.80 1.79 -6.57
N LEU A 164 -28.06 2.40 -7.50
CA LEU A 164 -28.53 2.69 -8.86
C LEU A 164 -28.22 1.53 -9.81
N ASP A 165 -26.95 1.22 -10.01
CA ASP A 165 -26.47 0.12 -10.84
C ASP A 165 -24.94 -0.03 -10.72
N PHE A 166 -24.39 -1.25 -10.92
CA PHE A 166 -22.95 -1.50 -10.95
C PHE A 166 -22.23 -0.74 -12.08
N THR A 167 -22.90 -0.60 -13.24
CA THR A 167 -22.38 0.16 -14.39
C THR A 167 -22.15 1.62 -14.04
N VAL A 168 -23.03 2.21 -13.21
CA VAL A 168 -22.87 3.60 -12.71
C VAL A 168 -21.61 3.71 -11.86
N VAL A 169 -21.35 2.76 -10.96
CA VAL A 169 -20.13 2.73 -10.14
C VAL A 169 -18.88 2.71 -11.03
N CYS A 170 -18.85 1.81 -12.01
CA CYS A 170 -17.74 1.68 -12.96
C CYS A 170 -17.53 2.97 -13.78
N THR A 171 -18.62 3.55 -14.27
CA THR A 171 -18.58 4.77 -15.10
C THR A 171 -18.06 5.97 -14.30
N VAL A 172 -18.58 6.17 -13.08
CA VAL A 172 -18.10 7.25 -12.20
C VAL A 172 -16.63 7.06 -11.85
N ALA A 173 -16.18 5.83 -11.56
CA ALA A 173 -14.79 5.53 -11.31
C ALA A 173 -13.92 5.83 -12.56
N ALA A 174 -14.34 5.42 -13.75
CA ALA A 174 -13.64 5.71 -15.01
C ALA A 174 -13.54 7.24 -15.25
N LEU A 175 -14.61 7.99 -15.01
CA LEU A 175 -14.61 9.45 -15.13
C LEU A 175 -13.66 10.12 -14.12
N ILE A 176 -13.59 9.64 -12.87
CA ILE A 176 -12.63 10.12 -11.89
C ILE A 176 -11.20 9.93 -12.43
N PHE A 177 -10.83 8.73 -12.90
CA PHE A 177 -9.49 8.46 -13.41
C PHE A 177 -9.18 9.23 -14.69
N GLY A 178 -10.13 9.38 -15.61
CA GLY A 178 -9.99 10.20 -16.80
C GLY A 178 -9.76 11.66 -16.49
N THR A 179 -10.54 12.22 -15.56
CA THR A 179 -10.37 13.59 -15.08
C THR A 179 -8.99 13.78 -14.44
N LEU A 180 -8.56 12.84 -13.60
CA LEU A 180 -7.25 12.88 -12.96
C LEU A 180 -6.12 12.78 -13.98
N ALA A 181 -6.26 11.97 -15.03
CA ALA A 181 -5.28 11.90 -16.12
C ALA A 181 -5.10 13.27 -16.79
N VAL A 182 -6.20 13.95 -17.12
CA VAL A 182 -6.17 15.28 -17.75
C VAL A 182 -5.58 16.33 -16.82
N LEU A 183 -6.01 16.36 -15.53
CA LEU A 183 -5.49 17.31 -14.54
C LEU A 183 -3.99 17.11 -14.32
N GLN A 184 -3.52 15.90 -14.19
CA GLN A 184 -2.10 15.58 -13.97
C GLN A 184 -1.27 15.85 -15.23
N ALA A 185 -1.81 15.61 -16.43
CA ALA A 185 -1.14 15.95 -17.68
C ALA A 185 -0.81 17.44 -17.76
N ARG A 186 -1.75 18.29 -17.33
CA ARG A 186 -1.62 19.75 -17.38
C ARG A 186 -0.81 20.33 -16.20
N ALA A 187 -0.94 19.75 -15.02
CA ALA A 187 -0.46 20.36 -13.79
C ALA A 187 0.88 19.80 -13.27
N LEU A 188 1.26 18.57 -13.64
CA LEU A 188 2.54 18.01 -13.23
C LEU A 188 3.66 18.47 -14.18
N PRO A 189 4.75 19.03 -13.67
CA PRO A 189 5.96 19.32 -14.45
C PRO A 189 6.57 18.03 -15.03
N VAL A 190 7.13 18.15 -16.23
CA VAL A 190 7.94 17.06 -16.81
C VAL A 190 9.33 17.16 -16.17
N ARG A 191 9.74 16.10 -15.52
CA ARG A 191 11.12 15.93 -15.06
C ARG A 191 11.84 15.03 -16.04
N PRO A 192 12.96 15.45 -16.62
CA PRO A 192 13.73 14.60 -17.51
C PRO A 192 14.20 13.35 -16.72
N PRO A 193 14.13 12.16 -17.33
CA PRO A 193 14.76 10.98 -16.75
C PRO A 193 16.26 11.19 -16.65
N ALA A 194 16.92 10.47 -15.75
CA ALA A 194 18.38 10.49 -15.68
C ALA A 194 18.98 10.06 -17.03
N ASP A 195 19.96 10.83 -17.50
CA ASP A 195 20.65 10.53 -18.76
C ASP A 195 21.37 9.18 -18.64
N ARG A 196 21.03 8.21 -19.47
CA ARG A 196 21.48 6.83 -19.37
C ARG A 196 22.02 6.30 -20.69
N GLY A 197 22.85 7.05 -21.34
CA GLY A 197 23.63 6.57 -22.49
C GLY A 197 22.89 5.68 -23.53
N ALA A 198 23.53 5.36 -24.63
CA ALA A 198 22.96 4.59 -25.75
C ALA A 198 22.95 3.04 -25.55
N GLU A 199 22.96 2.52 -24.31
CA GLU A 199 22.94 1.07 -24.08
C GLU A 199 21.59 0.42 -24.45
N PRO A 200 21.60 -0.83 -24.96
CA PRO A 200 20.36 -1.57 -25.23
C PRO A 200 19.48 -1.67 -23.95
N ILE A 201 18.20 -1.31 -24.10
CA ILE A 201 17.25 -1.20 -22.98
C ILE A 201 17.26 -2.42 -22.07
N TRP A 202 17.26 -3.62 -22.61
CA TRP A 202 17.18 -4.86 -21.82
C TRP A 202 18.46 -5.15 -21.01
N ARG A 203 19.66 -4.78 -21.49
CA ARG A 203 20.91 -4.91 -20.73
C ARG A 203 20.96 -3.97 -19.56
N ALA A 204 20.58 -2.73 -19.79
CA ALA A 204 20.55 -1.73 -18.75
C ALA A 204 19.44 -2.03 -17.70
N VAL A 205 18.28 -2.61 -18.10
CA VAL A 205 17.26 -3.11 -17.14
C VAL A 205 17.83 -4.23 -16.27
N ALA A 206 18.50 -5.20 -16.89
CA ALA A 206 19.12 -6.32 -16.16
C ALA A 206 20.21 -5.83 -15.20
N ALA A 207 21.01 -4.84 -15.61
CA ALA A 207 22.01 -4.20 -14.74
C ALA A 207 21.39 -3.45 -13.57
N ASP A 208 20.30 -2.70 -13.80
CA ASP A 208 19.54 -1.99 -12.77
C ASP A 208 18.98 -2.99 -11.74
N TRP A 209 18.35 -4.07 -12.20
CA TRP A 209 17.80 -5.11 -11.32
C TRP A 209 18.89 -5.84 -10.54
N ARG A 210 20.03 -6.12 -11.19
CA ARG A 210 21.20 -6.69 -10.51
C ARG A 210 21.72 -5.75 -9.43
N THR A 211 21.80 -4.46 -9.70
CA THR A 211 22.23 -3.44 -8.73
C THR A 211 21.33 -3.45 -7.51
N ILE A 212 20.02 -3.55 -7.68
CA ILE A 212 19.06 -3.62 -6.58
C ILE A 212 19.20 -4.93 -5.82
N ALA A 213 19.27 -6.06 -6.53
CA ALA A 213 19.40 -7.38 -5.91
C ALA A 213 20.72 -7.58 -5.15
N THR A 214 21.79 -6.88 -5.54
CA THR A 214 23.09 -6.90 -4.84
C THR A 214 23.22 -5.86 -3.75
N ASN A 215 22.29 -4.91 -3.64
CA ASN A 215 22.23 -3.93 -2.55
C ASN A 215 21.79 -4.60 -1.25
N ARG A 216 22.75 -5.22 -0.54
CA ARG A 216 22.49 -5.96 0.70
C ARG A 216 21.68 -5.16 1.74
N PRO A 217 22.00 -3.88 2.06
CA PRO A 217 21.18 -3.08 2.97
C PRO A 217 19.71 -3.03 2.56
N PHE A 218 19.43 -2.80 1.29
CA PHE A 218 18.07 -2.74 0.77
C PHE A 218 17.36 -4.10 0.84
N VAL A 219 18.00 -5.17 0.37
CA VAL A 219 17.40 -6.52 0.37
C VAL A 219 17.05 -6.97 1.79
N LEU A 220 17.97 -6.78 2.74
CA LEU A 220 17.74 -7.12 4.14
C LEU A 220 16.65 -6.25 4.78
N PHE A 221 16.62 -4.95 4.44
CA PHE A 221 15.55 -4.06 4.88
C PHE A 221 14.20 -4.48 4.30
N ALA A 222 14.11 -4.74 2.99
CA ALA A 222 12.89 -5.19 2.34
C ALA A 222 12.38 -6.51 2.93
N ALA A 223 13.27 -7.46 3.22
CA ALA A 223 12.93 -8.72 3.87
C ALA A 223 12.39 -8.50 5.30
N ALA A 224 13.06 -7.64 6.10
CA ALA A 224 12.60 -7.30 7.45
C ALA A 224 11.23 -6.60 7.44
N MET A 225 10.99 -5.73 6.46
CA MET A 225 9.76 -4.96 6.35
C MET A 225 8.61 -5.75 5.70
N SER A 226 8.90 -6.82 4.96
CA SER A 226 7.86 -7.67 4.36
C SER A 226 6.87 -8.21 5.40
N GLY A 227 7.33 -8.48 6.62
CA GLY A 227 6.47 -8.89 7.73
C GLY A 227 5.46 -7.81 8.14
N SER A 228 5.78 -6.52 8.06
CA SER A 228 4.84 -5.44 8.37
C SER A 228 3.62 -5.48 7.45
N TYR A 229 3.82 -5.79 6.18
CA TYR A 229 2.73 -5.95 5.21
C TYR A 229 1.89 -7.18 5.50
N VAL A 230 2.52 -8.31 5.86
CA VAL A 230 1.79 -9.51 6.31
C VAL A 230 0.89 -9.17 7.49
N LEU A 231 1.44 -8.49 8.52
CA LEU A 231 0.68 -8.09 9.71
C LEU A 231 -0.47 -7.12 9.38
N ALA A 232 -0.21 -6.10 8.57
CA ALA A 232 -1.22 -5.12 8.18
C ALA A 232 -2.38 -5.76 7.39
N PHE A 233 -2.10 -6.76 6.55
CA PHE A 233 -3.12 -7.45 5.77
C PHE A 233 -4.02 -8.38 6.60
N GLN A 234 -3.68 -8.67 7.85
CA GLN A 234 -4.53 -9.49 8.72
C GLN A 234 -5.85 -8.81 9.10
N VAL A 235 -5.96 -7.51 8.93
CA VAL A 235 -7.25 -6.79 9.00
C VAL A 235 -8.24 -7.34 7.97
N TYR A 236 -7.75 -7.84 6.83
CA TYR A 236 -8.57 -8.38 5.74
C TYR A 236 -8.73 -9.90 5.76
N LEU A 237 -7.96 -10.64 6.56
CA LEU A 237 -8.00 -12.10 6.63
C LEU A 237 -8.26 -12.61 8.05
N ALA A 238 -7.29 -12.51 8.95
CA ALA A 238 -7.35 -13.14 10.27
C ALA A 238 -8.45 -12.55 11.17
N LEU A 239 -8.59 -11.20 11.18
CA LEU A 239 -9.61 -10.57 12.02
C LEU A 239 -11.04 -10.91 11.56
N PRO A 240 -11.39 -10.89 10.25
CA PRO A 240 -12.69 -11.38 9.77
C PRO A 240 -12.93 -12.88 10.03
N LEU A 241 -11.90 -13.74 9.90
CA LEU A 241 -12.03 -15.17 10.22
C LEU A 241 -12.37 -15.36 11.70
N GLN A 242 -11.66 -14.70 12.60
CA GLN A 242 -11.97 -14.76 14.03
C GLN A 242 -13.34 -14.16 14.36
N ALA A 243 -13.73 -13.06 13.71
CA ALA A 243 -15.06 -12.49 13.86
C ALA A 243 -16.15 -13.49 13.45
N ARG A 244 -15.91 -14.28 12.40
CA ARG A 244 -16.84 -15.33 11.95
C ARG A 244 -16.99 -16.45 12.98
N GLU A 245 -15.91 -16.91 13.57
CA GLU A 245 -15.94 -17.92 14.62
C GLU A 245 -16.73 -17.45 15.85
N LEU A 246 -16.59 -16.17 16.22
CA LEU A 246 -17.20 -15.62 17.44
C LEU A 246 -18.66 -15.19 17.27
N PHE A 247 -19.05 -14.72 16.07
CA PHE A 247 -20.32 -14.01 15.89
C PHE A 247 -21.23 -14.63 14.80
N GLY A 248 -20.80 -15.65 14.07
CA GLY A 248 -21.59 -16.34 13.06
C GLY A 248 -22.25 -15.37 12.07
N ASP A 249 -23.58 -15.32 12.04
CA ASP A 249 -24.35 -14.47 11.10
C ASP A 249 -24.14 -12.96 11.29
N ARG A 250 -23.65 -12.50 12.45
CA ARG A 250 -23.36 -11.09 12.73
C ARG A 250 -21.95 -10.64 12.30
N THR A 251 -21.19 -11.51 11.66
CA THR A 251 -19.81 -11.26 11.20
C THR A 251 -19.67 -9.98 10.38
N GLY A 252 -20.64 -9.69 9.49
CA GLY A 252 -20.59 -8.51 8.64
C GLY A 252 -20.55 -7.20 9.42
N LEU A 253 -21.34 -7.06 10.48
CA LEU A 253 -21.35 -5.88 11.33
C LEU A 253 -20.03 -5.70 12.08
N VAL A 254 -19.49 -6.79 12.64
CA VAL A 254 -18.22 -6.76 13.39
C VAL A 254 -17.05 -6.45 12.46
N THR A 255 -17.00 -7.06 11.29
CA THR A 255 -15.97 -6.79 10.28
C THR A 255 -16.03 -5.35 9.79
N GLY A 256 -17.23 -4.81 9.55
CA GLY A 256 -17.42 -3.41 9.20
C GLY A 256 -16.93 -2.46 10.31
N ALA A 257 -17.19 -2.79 11.57
CA ALA A 257 -16.68 -2.03 12.72
C ALA A 257 -15.14 -2.09 12.79
N ILE A 258 -14.53 -3.26 12.59
CA ILE A 258 -13.07 -3.44 12.56
C ILE A 258 -12.44 -2.55 11.48
N PHE A 259 -12.96 -2.56 10.26
CA PHE A 259 -12.46 -1.71 9.17
C PHE A 259 -12.62 -0.21 9.46
N SER A 260 -13.76 0.17 10.02
CA SER A 260 -14.03 1.57 10.40
C SER A 260 -13.07 2.05 11.49
N VAL A 261 -12.86 1.24 12.54
CA VAL A 261 -11.91 1.53 13.62
C VAL A 261 -10.48 1.63 13.07
N SER A 262 -10.06 0.69 12.24
CA SER A 262 -8.74 0.70 11.61
C SER A 262 -8.50 1.98 10.81
N ALA A 263 -9.44 2.37 9.95
CA ALA A 263 -9.33 3.57 9.13
C ALA A 263 -9.33 4.86 9.96
N LEU A 264 -10.22 4.96 10.97
CA LEU A 264 -10.28 6.10 11.87
C LEU A 264 -9.02 6.22 12.74
N ALA A 265 -8.49 5.09 13.22
CA ALA A 265 -7.23 5.05 13.97
C ALA A 265 -6.07 5.52 13.10
N ALA A 266 -5.96 5.02 11.86
CA ALA A 266 -4.94 5.47 10.91
C ALA A 266 -5.02 6.98 10.66
N LEU A 267 -6.20 7.50 10.35
CA LEU A 267 -6.41 8.93 10.07
C LEU A 267 -6.13 9.82 11.27
N SER A 268 -6.59 9.41 12.47
CA SER A 268 -6.42 10.21 13.71
C SER A 268 -4.97 10.24 14.20
N GLY A 269 -4.25 9.14 14.01
CA GLY A 269 -2.87 8.97 14.47
C GLY A 269 -1.83 9.53 13.52
N GLN A 270 -2.03 9.43 12.19
CA GLN A 270 -0.99 9.63 11.18
C GLN A 270 -0.12 10.87 11.41
N LEU A 271 -0.71 12.06 11.39
CA LEU A 271 0.08 13.30 11.48
C LEU A 271 0.67 13.55 12.85
N LYS A 272 -0.05 13.15 13.92
CA LYS A 272 0.42 13.36 15.30
C LYS A 272 1.57 12.43 15.64
N LEU A 273 1.42 11.14 15.31
CA LEU A 273 2.46 10.13 15.56
C LEU A 273 3.72 10.41 14.73
N THR A 274 3.55 10.79 13.45
CA THR A 274 4.69 11.13 12.60
C THR A 274 5.42 12.36 13.10
N ALA A 275 4.69 13.43 13.47
CA ALA A 275 5.31 14.66 13.99
C ALA A 275 6.08 14.39 15.29
N TRP A 276 5.43 13.70 16.24
CA TRP A 276 6.07 13.31 17.48
C TRP A 276 7.31 12.44 17.25
N ALA A 277 7.21 11.45 16.37
CA ALA A 277 8.34 10.57 16.10
C ALA A 277 9.49 11.30 15.41
N LYS A 278 9.21 12.24 14.49
CA LYS A 278 10.24 13.04 13.81
C LYS A 278 11.01 13.92 14.79
N GLU A 279 10.33 14.46 15.81
CA GLU A 279 10.95 15.32 16.84
C GLU A 279 11.73 14.52 17.89
N ASN A 280 11.30 13.29 18.22
CA ASN A 280 11.80 12.54 19.37
C ASN A 280 12.61 11.28 19.04
N LEU A 281 12.52 10.77 17.79
CA LEU A 281 13.08 9.47 17.43
C LEU A 281 13.95 9.55 16.16
N PRO A 282 15.10 8.87 16.13
CA PRO A 282 15.74 8.53 14.86
C PRO A 282 14.82 7.66 14.00
N GLY A 283 14.81 7.87 12.68
CA GLY A 283 13.93 7.15 11.75
C GLY A 283 13.89 5.62 11.94
N PRO A 284 15.03 4.92 12.05
CA PRO A 284 15.03 3.48 12.31
C PRO A 284 14.34 3.07 13.62
N ARG A 285 14.41 3.90 14.68
CA ARG A 285 13.68 3.62 15.94
C ARG A 285 12.18 3.79 15.78
N ALA A 286 11.73 4.77 14.99
CA ALA A 286 10.30 4.92 14.69
C ALA A 286 9.74 3.68 13.98
N ILE A 287 10.51 3.10 13.04
CA ILE A 287 10.16 1.84 12.38
C ILE A 287 10.08 0.70 13.40
N VAL A 288 11.06 0.56 14.29
CA VAL A 288 11.06 -0.49 15.32
C VAL A 288 9.85 -0.37 16.24
N TYR A 289 9.51 0.82 16.70
CA TYR A 289 8.32 1.03 17.53
C TYR A 289 7.02 0.72 16.78
N GLY A 290 6.92 1.10 15.50
CA GLY A 290 5.78 0.74 14.67
C GLY A 290 5.61 -0.78 14.53
N LEU A 291 6.69 -1.51 14.22
CA LEU A 291 6.69 -2.98 14.13
C LEU A 291 6.36 -3.65 15.45
N THR A 292 6.90 -3.13 16.56
CA THR A 292 6.60 -3.63 17.90
C THR A 292 5.12 -3.43 18.25
N ALA A 293 4.55 -2.27 17.94
CA ALA A 293 3.13 -2.01 18.12
C ALA A 293 2.26 -2.93 17.27
N MET A 294 2.64 -3.19 16.00
CA MET A 294 1.94 -4.13 15.14
C MET A 294 2.02 -5.57 15.65
N GLY A 295 3.16 -6.01 16.17
CA GLY A 295 3.29 -7.33 16.81
C GLY A 295 2.46 -7.43 18.09
N ALA A 296 2.53 -6.42 18.95
CA ALA A 296 1.76 -6.35 20.19
C ALA A 296 0.25 -6.30 19.95
N ALA A 297 -0.20 -5.86 18.78
CA ALA A 297 -1.61 -5.81 18.40
C ALA A 297 -2.30 -7.18 18.50
N PHE A 298 -1.58 -8.28 18.28
CA PHE A 298 -2.14 -9.64 18.31
C PHE A 298 -2.14 -10.27 19.69
N VAL A 299 -1.43 -9.70 20.67
CA VAL A 299 -1.33 -10.24 22.04
C VAL A 299 -2.70 -10.35 22.74
N PRO A 300 -3.63 -9.38 22.62
CA PRO A 300 -4.97 -9.50 23.21
C PRO A 300 -5.82 -10.65 22.67
N LEU A 301 -5.46 -11.25 21.54
CA LEU A 301 -6.16 -12.35 20.90
C LEU A 301 -5.63 -13.73 21.33
N LEU A 302 -4.48 -13.79 22.01
CA LEU A 302 -3.86 -15.05 22.48
C LEU A 302 -4.71 -15.86 23.47
N PRO A 303 -5.41 -15.24 24.44
CA PRO A 303 -6.13 -16.02 25.47
C PRO A 303 -7.39 -16.75 24.96
N GLY A 304 -7.76 -16.59 23.69
CA GLY A 304 -9.02 -17.12 23.17
C GLY A 304 -10.24 -16.27 23.53
N SER A 305 -11.42 -16.67 23.07
CA SER A 305 -12.64 -15.88 23.26
C SER A 305 -13.20 -16.04 24.69
N HIS A 306 -13.12 -14.99 25.47
CA HIS A 306 -13.84 -14.87 26.73
C HIS A 306 -15.18 -14.13 26.54
N GLY A 307 -16.07 -14.66 25.70
CA GLY A 307 -17.39 -14.07 25.42
C GLY A 307 -17.35 -12.97 24.33
N ALA A 308 -18.52 -12.67 23.76
CA ALA A 308 -18.68 -11.81 22.58
C ALA A 308 -18.16 -10.37 22.80
N VAL A 309 -18.39 -9.77 23.97
CA VAL A 309 -17.99 -8.39 24.28
C VAL A 309 -16.47 -8.26 24.34
N VAL A 310 -15.79 -9.18 25.02
CA VAL A 310 -14.32 -9.20 25.12
C VAL A 310 -13.70 -9.47 23.74
N GLY A 311 -14.30 -10.38 22.96
CA GLY A 311 -13.86 -10.67 21.59
C GLY A 311 -13.93 -9.45 20.66
N VAL A 312 -15.04 -8.68 20.66
CA VAL A 312 -15.14 -7.42 19.89
C VAL A 312 -14.10 -6.43 20.37
N GLY A 313 -13.93 -6.28 21.68
CA GLY A 313 -12.92 -5.38 22.25
C GLY A 313 -11.50 -5.74 21.81
N ALA A 314 -11.13 -7.02 21.85
CA ALA A 314 -9.81 -7.50 21.43
C ALA A 314 -9.58 -7.29 19.91
N LEU A 315 -10.57 -7.61 19.07
CA LEU A 315 -10.48 -7.41 17.61
C LEU A 315 -10.36 -5.94 17.22
N THR A 316 -11.16 -5.06 17.84
CA THR A 316 -11.11 -3.62 17.57
C THR A 316 -9.82 -2.97 18.09
N LEU A 317 -9.33 -3.41 19.26
CA LEU A 317 -8.03 -2.98 19.79
C LEU A 317 -6.88 -3.43 18.88
N CYS A 318 -6.91 -4.68 18.42
CA CYS A 318 -5.94 -5.19 17.45
C CYS A 318 -5.93 -4.34 16.18
N ALA A 319 -7.09 -4.07 15.58
CA ALA A 319 -7.21 -3.25 14.38
C ALA A 319 -6.69 -1.82 14.59
N ALA A 320 -6.96 -1.21 15.74
CA ALA A 320 -6.47 0.13 16.08
C ALA A 320 -4.95 0.16 16.25
N LEU A 321 -4.37 -0.82 16.96
CA LEU A 321 -2.92 -0.91 17.18
C LEU A 321 -2.17 -1.20 15.87
N LEU A 322 -2.70 -2.07 14.99
CA LEU A 322 -2.16 -2.29 13.65
C LEU A 322 -2.15 -1.00 12.82
N ALA A 323 -3.25 -0.24 12.88
CA ALA A 323 -3.38 1.01 12.16
C ALA A 323 -2.41 2.09 12.67
N TRP A 324 -2.27 2.24 13.99
CA TRP A 324 -1.32 3.20 14.59
C TRP A 324 0.14 2.78 14.37
N GLY A 325 0.45 1.49 14.50
CA GLY A 325 1.78 0.96 14.18
C GLY A 325 2.16 1.24 12.72
N GLY A 326 1.24 0.97 11.78
CA GLY A 326 1.42 1.28 10.37
C GLY A 326 1.54 2.77 10.09
N ALA A 327 0.73 3.62 10.75
CA ALA A 327 0.78 5.07 10.61
C ALA A 327 2.11 5.66 11.10
N LEU A 328 2.67 5.11 12.18
CA LEU A 328 3.99 5.49 12.68
C LEU A 328 5.10 5.05 11.72
N LEU A 329 5.05 3.83 11.25
CA LEU A 329 6.10 3.18 10.48
C LEU A 329 6.18 3.71 9.03
N TYR A 330 5.05 3.82 8.33
CA TYR A 330 4.99 4.03 6.88
C TYR A 330 5.81 5.22 6.35
N PRO A 331 5.79 6.43 6.95
CA PRO A 331 6.55 7.56 6.41
C PRO A 331 8.06 7.36 6.46
N PHE A 332 8.54 6.74 7.54
CA PHE A 332 9.98 6.46 7.75
C PHE A 332 10.44 5.28 6.89
N GLU A 333 9.58 4.29 6.69
CA GLU A 333 9.80 3.19 5.78
C GLU A 333 10.00 3.68 4.35
N MET A 334 9.08 4.51 3.85
CA MET A 334 9.17 5.08 2.50
C MET A 334 10.44 5.95 2.33
N ASP A 335 10.77 6.78 3.31
CA ASP A 335 12.00 7.56 3.30
C ASP A 335 13.26 6.66 3.30
N THR A 336 13.25 5.58 4.08
CA THR A 336 14.37 4.63 4.14
C THR A 336 14.61 3.94 2.81
N VAL A 337 13.56 3.57 2.06
CA VAL A 337 13.71 3.01 0.70
C VAL A 337 14.46 4.00 -0.22
N VAL A 338 14.09 5.28 -0.17
CA VAL A 338 14.78 6.32 -0.99
C VAL A 338 16.24 6.45 -0.56
N ARG A 339 16.53 6.53 0.73
CA ARG A 339 17.91 6.63 1.24
C ARG A 339 18.77 5.44 0.84
N LEU A 340 18.20 4.22 0.89
CA LEU A 340 18.90 3.00 0.48
C LEU A 340 19.12 2.91 -1.03
N SER A 341 18.32 3.63 -1.82
CA SER A 341 18.53 3.77 -3.27
C SER A 341 19.66 4.75 -3.62
N GLY A 342 20.08 5.60 -2.68
CA GLY A 342 21.03 6.70 -2.92
C GLY A 342 20.48 7.73 -3.90
N ASP A 343 19.17 7.99 -3.84
CA ASP A 343 18.42 8.88 -4.75
C ASP A 343 18.54 8.50 -6.25
N ARG A 344 18.95 7.24 -6.53
CA ARG A 344 19.04 6.68 -7.87
C ARG A 344 18.08 5.50 -8.01
N LEU A 345 17.45 5.34 -9.17
CA LEU A 345 16.52 4.24 -9.42
C LEU A 345 15.36 4.17 -8.41
N VAL A 346 14.93 5.30 -7.87
CA VAL A 346 13.98 5.36 -6.74
C VAL A 346 12.68 4.63 -7.07
N ALA A 347 12.15 4.81 -8.27
CA ALA A 347 10.91 4.12 -8.67
C ALA A 347 11.13 2.61 -8.82
N THR A 348 12.30 2.16 -9.33
CA THR A 348 12.65 0.74 -9.41
C THR A 348 12.81 0.11 -8.03
N TYR A 349 13.44 0.83 -7.08
CA TYR A 349 13.52 0.39 -5.68
C TYR A 349 12.14 0.25 -5.04
N TYR A 350 11.24 1.22 -5.24
CA TYR A 350 9.84 1.08 -4.79
C TYR A 350 9.12 -0.08 -5.49
N GLY A 351 9.37 -0.29 -6.77
CA GLY A 351 8.84 -1.42 -7.52
C GLY A 351 9.30 -2.76 -6.95
N ALA A 352 10.59 -2.93 -6.73
CA ALA A 352 11.18 -4.12 -6.12
C ALA A 352 10.63 -4.37 -4.70
N TYR A 353 10.56 -3.30 -3.91
CA TYR A 353 10.00 -3.33 -2.55
C TYR A 353 8.54 -3.78 -2.53
N ASN A 354 7.69 -3.21 -3.39
CA ASN A 354 6.29 -3.58 -3.48
C ASN A 354 6.10 -5.02 -4.01
N THR A 355 6.93 -5.47 -4.96
CA THR A 355 6.90 -6.87 -5.44
C THR A 355 7.24 -7.83 -4.31
N ALA A 356 8.32 -7.57 -3.55
CA ALA A 356 8.71 -8.38 -2.41
C ALA A 356 7.60 -8.43 -1.34
N SER A 357 7.04 -7.27 -1.01
CA SER A 357 5.91 -7.16 -0.06
C SER A 357 4.67 -7.92 -0.55
N GLY A 358 4.36 -7.84 -1.84
CA GLY A 358 3.23 -8.57 -2.43
C GLY A 358 3.38 -10.09 -2.36
N ILE A 359 4.59 -10.60 -2.62
CA ILE A 359 4.91 -12.02 -2.45
C ILE A 359 4.76 -12.42 -0.97
N ALA A 360 5.30 -11.61 -0.06
CA ALA A 360 5.22 -11.88 1.37
C ALA A 360 3.77 -11.89 1.88
N ILE A 361 2.92 -10.97 1.42
CA ILE A 361 1.48 -10.96 1.74
C ILE A 361 0.83 -12.27 1.28
N SER A 362 1.10 -12.70 0.05
CA SER A 362 0.50 -13.91 -0.51
C SER A 362 0.90 -15.15 0.27
N LEU A 363 2.19 -15.32 0.54
CA LEU A 363 2.71 -16.44 1.33
C LEU A 363 2.26 -16.36 2.79
N GLY A 364 2.25 -15.16 3.38
CA GLY A 364 1.81 -14.93 4.74
C GLY A 364 0.33 -15.24 4.93
N ASN A 365 -0.52 -14.84 4.00
CA ASN A 365 -1.95 -15.15 4.05
C ASN A 365 -2.21 -16.66 3.92
N LEU A 366 -1.46 -17.35 3.04
CA LEU A 366 -1.54 -18.81 2.92
C LEU A 366 -1.12 -19.49 4.23
N ALA A 367 -0.01 -19.07 4.82
CA ALA A 367 0.47 -19.61 6.09
C ALA A 367 -0.52 -19.35 7.23
N VAL A 368 -1.06 -18.13 7.34
CA VAL A 368 -2.06 -17.78 8.36
C VAL A 368 -3.34 -18.59 8.19
N GLY A 369 -3.84 -18.76 6.95
CA GLY A 369 -4.99 -19.63 6.67
C GLY A 369 -4.73 -21.06 7.16
N ALA A 370 -3.58 -21.64 6.81
CA ALA A 370 -3.21 -22.99 7.27
C ALA A 370 -3.09 -23.09 8.81
N LEU A 371 -2.67 -22.01 9.48
CA LEU A 371 -2.64 -21.98 10.95
C LEU A 371 -4.05 -22.01 11.57
N PHE A 372 -5.02 -21.34 10.97
CA PHE A 372 -6.42 -21.42 11.39
C PHE A 372 -6.98 -22.84 11.22
N ASP A 373 -6.62 -23.53 10.13
CA ASP A 373 -7.06 -24.90 9.85
C ASP A 373 -6.52 -25.95 10.87
N THR A 374 -5.48 -25.61 11.64
CA THR A 374 -4.97 -26.50 12.69
C THR A 374 -5.91 -26.67 13.87
N GLY A 375 -6.92 -25.80 14.04
CA GLY A 375 -7.84 -25.77 15.19
C GLY A 375 -7.19 -25.29 16.49
N VAL A 376 -5.91 -24.89 16.48
CA VAL A 376 -5.22 -24.37 17.67
C VAL A 376 -5.42 -22.86 17.75
N HIS A 377 -6.40 -22.41 18.53
CA HIS A 377 -6.90 -21.03 18.53
C HIS A 377 -5.86 -19.94 18.82
N TRP A 378 -4.87 -20.19 19.68
CA TRP A 378 -3.83 -19.20 20.01
C TRP A 378 -2.71 -19.13 18.99
N LEU A 379 -2.51 -20.18 18.17
CA LEU A 379 -1.34 -20.34 17.31
C LEU A 379 -1.19 -19.27 16.23
N PRO A 380 -2.24 -18.91 15.46
CA PRO A 380 -2.15 -17.83 14.46
C PRO A 380 -1.71 -16.50 15.10
N TRP A 381 -2.25 -16.19 16.27
CA TRP A 381 -1.95 -14.94 16.97
C TRP A 381 -0.53 -14.89 17.53
N ALA A 382 -0.05 -15.99 18.08
CA ALA A 382 1.33 -16.12 18.55
C ALA A 382 2.34 -15.97 17.40
N VAL A 383 2.08 -16.60 16.25
CA VAL A 383 2.94 -16.49 15.07
C VAL A 383 2.95 -15.05 14.54
N LEU A 384 1.79 -14.39 14.45
CA LEU A 384 1.70 -13.00 14.00
C LEU A 384 2.42 -12.04 14.95
N ALA A 385 2.17 -12.18 16.28
CA ALA A 385 2.87 -11.36 17.28
C ALA A 385 4.40 -11.55 17.20
N THR A 386 4.85 -12.80 17.14
CA THR A 386 6.28 -13.15 17.02
C THR A 386 6.87 -12.57 15.73
N THR A 387 6.16 -12.62 14.61
CA THR A 387 6.61 -12.03 13.34
C THR A 387 6.88 -10.53 13.50
N GLY A 388 6.00 -9.78 14.16
CA GLY A 388 6.21 -8.35 14.42
C GLY A 388 7.46 -8.07 15.25
N PHE A 389 7.67 -8.82 16.31
CA PHE A 389 8.86 -8.67 17.17
C PHE A 389 10.15 -9.11 16.46
N LEU A 390 10.12 -10.16 15.66
CA LEU A 390 11.27 -10.59 14.85
C LEU A 390 11.65 -9.52 13.82
N CYS A 391 10.67 -8.94 13.13
CA CYS A 391 10.91 -7.85 12.17
C CYS A 391 11.50 -6.62 12.89
N ALA A 392 10.99 -6.25 14.06
CA ALA A 392 11.55 -5.17 14.89
C ALA A 392 13.00 -5.47 15.31
N GLY A 393 13.27 -6.71 15.70
CA GLY A 393 14.63 -7.18 16.02
C GLY A 393 15.57 -7.13 14.81
N MET A 394 15.12 -7.54 13.62
CA MET A 394 15.90 -7.46 12.38
C MET A 394 16.24 -6.00 12.04
N VAL A 395 15.27 -5.09 12.06
CA VAL A 395 15.52 -3.65 11.80
C VAL A 395 16.50 -3.07 12.84
N THR A 396 16.36 -3.47 14.10
CA THR A 396 17.31 -3.05 15.16
C THR A 396 18.74 -3.53 14.88
N ARG A 397 18.89 -4.78 14.43
CA ARG A 397 20.21 -5.33 14.04
C ARG A 397 20.78 -4.61 12.83
N LEU A 398 19.98 -4.35 11.80
CA LEU A 398 20.40 -3.60 10.61
C LEU A 398 20.86 -2.18 10.97
N ASN A 399 20.14 -1.52 11.87
CA ASN A 399 20.51 -0.19 12.35
C ASN A 399 21.83 -0.20 13.13
N ARG A 400 22.01 -1.18 14.04
CA ARG A 400 23.27 -1.35 14.80
C ARG A 400 24.46 -1.69 13.90
N ALA A 401 24.22 -2.42 12.80
CA ALA A 401 25.24 -2.73 11.80
C ALA A 401 25.56 -1.54 10.87
N GLY A 402 24.93 -0.37 11.07
CA GLY A 402 25.20 0.83 10.28
C GLY A 402 24.56 0.84 8.88
N TYR A 403 23.68 -0.13 8.55
CA TYR A 403 23.05 -0.20 7.23
C TYR A 403 21.95 0.86 7.03
N LEU A 404 21.35 1.37 8.11
CA LEU A 404 20.23 2.32 8.07
C LEU A 404 20.61 3.74 8.47
N THR A 405 21.83 3.96 8.93
CA THR A 405 22.37 5.31 9.21
C THR A 405 22.89 5.94 7.92
N PRO A 406 22.70 7.25 7.71
CA PRO A 406 23.33 7.94 6.58
C PRO A 406 24.85 7.77 6.67
N ARG A 407 25.47 7.29 5.59
CA ARG A 407 26.93 7.43 5.48
C ARG A 407 27.23 8.93 5.43
N PRO A 408 28.15 9.45 6.25
CA PRO A 408 28.60 10.82 6.09
C PRO A 408 29.08 10.96 4.64
N THR A 409 28.50 11.89 3.90
CA THR A 409 29.03 12.32 2.61
C THR A 409 30.44 12.83 2.89
N VAL A 410 31.45 12.05 2.50
CA VAL A 410 32.82 12.55 2.42
C VAL A 410 32.78 13.58 1.30
N VAL A 411 32.59 14.83 1.70
CA VAL A 411 32.88 15.98 0.81
C VAL A 411 34.35 15.85 0.51
N ALA A 412 34.70 15.36 -0.67
CA ALA A 412 36.08 15.45 -1.16
C ALA A 412 36.40 16.96 -1.25
N VAL A 413 37.08 17.45 -0.23
CA VAL A 413 37.75 18.75 -0.31
C VAL A 413 38.78 18.60 -1.41
N GLN A 414 38.43 19.06 -2.61
CA GLN A 414 39.40 19.29 -3.66
C GLN A 414 40.22 20.49 -3.21
N GLY A 415 41.43 20.23 -2.70
CA GLY A 415 42.47 21.20 -2.50
C GLY A 415 43.16 21.55 -3.82
#